data_e3416263806627e32d03d6af4624c497
#
_entry.id   e3416263806627e32d03d6af4624c497
#
_cell.length_a   1.000
_cell.length_b   1.000
_cell.length_c   1.000
_cell.angle_alpha   90.00
_cell.angle_beta   90.00
_cell.angle_gamma   90.00
#
_symmetry.space_group_name_H-M   'P 1'
#
loop_
_entity.id
_entity.type
_entity.pdbx_description
1 polymer ?
#
loop_
_entity_poly.entity_id
_entity_poly.type
_entity_poly.pdbx_seq_one_letter_code
_entity_poly.pdbx_strand_id
1 'polypeptide(L)'
;MDFLPVENDLIKDYECSRNTLRRAVSILVKEGYVQTMQGKGVRNIYRKMSHKLFKLNTIETFKESAARTAQTSFSKVVLFTEITCSENFSKRSGFKPGDELYYIQRVHYMDDKALILNHNYFLKSAVGDLNNDIAEQSIYEYLENSLGMNIVNSKRIITVEKADEIDEKYLNLNIEEYNCLAVISSFTYNSEGVMFEYTVSRHRPDCFSFSDNAVRRDRV
;
A
#
# COMPACT_ATOMS: atom_id res chain seq x y z
N MET A 1 -32.83 4.20 7.45
CA MET A 1 -32.04 5.28 6.82
C MET A 1 -31.20 5.88 7.91
N ASP A 2 -29.90 5.70 7.81
CA ASP A 2 -29.07 5.91 8.99
C ASP A 2 -28.34 7.24 8.87
N PHE A 3 -29.02 8.29 9.38
CA PHE A 3 -28.34 9.54 9.66
C PHE A 3 -27.58 9.44 10.97
N LEU A 4 -26.43 10.07 11.06
CA LEU A 4 -25.77 10.27 12.34
C LEU A 4 -26.64 11.15 13.25
N PRO A 5 -26.52 11.03 14.57
CA PRO A 5 -27.15 11.95 15.52
C PRO A 5 -26.78 13.40 15.18
N VAL A 6 -27.57 14.35 15.62
CA VAL A 6 -27.31 15.76 15.37
C VAL A 6 -26.01 16.24 16.04
N GLU A 7 -25.34 17.24 15.46
CA GLU A 7 -24.03 17.72 15.89
C GLU A 7 -23.94 17.99 17.38
N ASN A 8 -24.98 18.54 18.00
CA ASN A 8 -24.99 18.86 19.43
C ASN A 8 -25.03 17.61 20.32
N ASP A 9 -25.70 16.55 19.89
CA ASP A 9 -25.76 15.29 20.66
C ASP A 9 -24.41 14.59 20.59
N LEU A 10 -23.79 14.51 19.40
CA LEU A 10 -22.44 13.96 19.23
C LEU A 10 -21.39 14.72 20.05
N ILE A 11 -21.49 16.05 20.14
CA ILE A 11 -20.60 16.87 20.99
C ILE A 11 -20.71 16.48 22.45
N LYS A 12 -21.94 16.23 22.93
CA LYS A 12 -22.16 15.79 24.32
C LYS A 12 -21.70 14.36 24.55
N ASP A 13 -22.05 13.44 23.64
CA ASP A 13 -21.75 12.02 23.77
C ASP A 13 -20.23 11.74 23.77
N TYR A 14 -19.48 12.49 22.96
CA TYR A 14 -18.03 12.35 22.83
C TYR A 14 -17.22 13.38 23.63
N GLU A 15 -17.87 14.25 24.39
CA GLU A 15 -17.25 15.30 25.21
C GLU A 15 -16.19 16.12 24.45
N CYS A 16 -16.45 16.47 23.19
CA CYS A 16 -15.50 17.09 22.30
C CYS A 16 -15.96 18.48 21.81
N SER A 17 -15.01 19.27 21.30
CA SER A 17 -15.34 20.55 20.69
C SER A 17 -16.04 20.36 19.33
N ARG A 18 -16.84 21.39 18.92
CA ARG A 18 -17.49 21.43 17.60
C ARG A 18 -16.47 21.29 16.46
N ASN A 19 -15.31 21.92 16.58
CA ASN A 19 -14.25 21.83 15.58
C ASN A 19 -13.64 20.42 15.50
N THR A 20 -13.47 19.75 16.62
CA THR A 20 -12.99 18.36 16.69
C THR A 20 -13.97 17.43 15.98
N LEU A 21 -15.27 17.57 16.28
CA LEU A 21 -16.29 16.74 15.64
C LEU A 21 -16.34 16.98 14.12
N ARG A 22 -16.34 18.25 13.67
CA ARG A 22 -16.35 18.57 12.24
C ARG A 22 -15.13 18.02 11.51
N ARG A 23 -13.96 18.05 12.14
CA ARG A 23 -12.74 17.44 11.60
C ARG A 23 -12.88 15.94 11.46
N ALA A 24 -13.42 15.26 12.48
CA ALA A 24 -13.67 13.82 12.43
C ALA A 24 -14.68 13.45 11.32
N VAL A 25 -15.79 14.17 11.23
CA VAL A 25 -16.78 13.99 10.15
C VAL A 25 -16.15 14.21 8.77
N SER A 26 -15.29 15.23 8.61
CA SER A 26 -14.58 15.49 7.35
C SER A 26 -13.67 14.31 6.93
N ILE A 27 -13.01 13.66 7.89
CA ILE A 27 -12.22 12.45 7.64
C ILE A 27 -13.13 11.31 7.16
N LEU A 28 -14.24 11.07 7.87
CA LEU A 28 -15.20 10.03 7.49
C LEU A 28 -15.83 10.27 6.10
N VAL A 29 -16.07 11.52 5.73
CA VAL A 29 -16.54 11.90 4.38
C VAL A 29 -15.47 11.58 3.35
N LYS A 30 -14.21 11.95 3.62
CA LYS A 30 -13.08 11.68 2.72
C LYS A 30 -12.86 10.18 2.50
N GLU A 31 -13.08 9.38 3.53
CA GLU A 31 -12.96 7.93 3.48
C GLU A 31 -14.22 7.22 2.95
N GLY A 32 -15.30 7.95 2.65
CA GLY A 32 -16.53 7.40 2.06
C GLY A 32 -17.43 6.65 3.05
N TYR A 33 -17.25 6.84 4.34
CA TYR A 33 -18.14 6.27 5.36
C TYR A 33 -19.46 7.01 5.47
N VAL A 34 -19.40 8.34 5.33
CA VAL A 34 -20.58 9.21 5.47
C VAL A 34 -20.62 10.26 4.35
N GLN A 35 -21.78 10.83 4.13
CA GLN A 35 -22.03 11.93 3.20
C GLN A 35 -22.75 13.07 3.90
N THR A 36 -22.22 14.29 3.79
CA THR A 36 -22.89 15.49 4.27
C THR A 36 -24.00 15.88 3.30
N MET A 37 -25.21 16.10 3.81
CA MET A 37 -26.36 16.54 3.04
C MET A 37 -26.81 17.90 3.58
N GLN A 38 -26.77 18.93 2.72
CA GLN A 38 -27.13 20.29 3.10
C GLN A 38 -28.56 20.34 3.67
N GLY A 39 -28.74 20.93 4.86
CA GLY A 39 -29.99 21.02 5.57
C GLY A 39 -30.60 19.75 6.14
N LYS A 40 -29.94 18.58 5.95
CA LYS A 40 -30.44 17.27 6.40
C LYS A 40 -29.53 16.56 7.37
N GLY A 41 -28.26 16.97 7.48
CA GLY A 41 -27.28 16.34 8.37
C GLY A 41 -26.27 15.44 7.65
N VAL A 42 -25.71 14.47 8.38
CA VAL A 42 -24.68 13.54 7.88
C VAL A 42 -25.28 12.15 7.77
N ARG A 43 -25.30 11.60 6.57
CA ARG A 43 -25.86 10.27 6.27
C ARG A 43 -24.76 9.22 6.24
N ASN A 44 -24.99 8.08 6.90
CA ASN A 44 -24.16 6.90 6.76
C ASN A 44 -24.37 6.29 5.36
N ILE A 45 -23.29 6.18 4.59
CA ILE A 45 -23.29 5.57 3.25
C ILE A 45 -22.37 4.33 3.21
N TYR A 46 -21.79 3.95 4.34
CA TYR A 46 -20.90 2.79 4.44
C TYR A 46 -21.64 1.51 4.05
N ARG A 47 -20.99 0.73 3.19
CA ARG A 47 -21.38 -0.64 2.87
C ARG A 47 -20.19 -1.54 3.12
N LYS A 48 -20.39 -2.58 3.92
CA LYS A 48 -19.34 -3.59 4.11
C LYS A 48 -19.11 -4.28 2.77
N MET A 49 -17.90 -4.10 2.21
CA MET A 49 -17.51 -4.80 1.00
C MET A 49 -16.98 -6.18 1.37
N SER A 50 -17.40 -7.20 0.64
CA SER A 50 -17.04 -8.61 0.90
C SER A 50 -15.64 -8.99 0.41
N HIS A 51 -14.97 -8.10 -0.33
CA HIS A 51 -13.66 -8.38 -0.90
C HIS A 51 -12.54 -7.86 -0.02
N LYS A 52 -11.46 -8.64 0.06
CA LYS A 52 -10.21 -8.29 0.74
C LYS A 52 -9.50 -7.24 -0.11
N LEU A 53 -9.71 -5.98 0.23
CA LEU A 53 -9.21 -4.87 -0.56
C LEU A 53 -7.84 -4.41 -0.04
N PHE A 54 -6.87 -4.27 -0.95
CA PHE A 54 -5.67 -3.49 -0.66
C PHE A 54 -6.06 -2.01 -0.59
N LYS A 55 -5.68 -1.34 0.50
CA LYS A 55 -5.87 0.10 0.64
C LYS A 55 -4.73 0.82 -0.08
N LEU A 56 -5.06 1.59 -1.12
CA LEU A 56 -4.07 2.37 -1.86
C LEU A 56 -3.86 3.78 -1.30
N ASN A 57 -4.75 4.24 -0.45
CA ASN A 57 -4.68 5.57 0.17
C ASN A 57 -3.82 5.62 1.45
N THR A 58 -3.26 4.49 1.88
CA THR A 58 -2.35 4.38 3.02
C THR A 58 -1.10 3.59 2.63
N ILE A 59 0.03 3.88 3.28
CA ILE A 59 1.21 3.03 3.21
C ILE A 59 1.01 1.93 4.26
N GLU A 60 0.64 0.75 3.79
CA GLU A 60 0.37 -0.43 4.63
C GLU A 60 1.27 -1.56 4.16
N THR A 61 1.98 -2.20 5.08
CA THR A 61 2.76 -3.39 4.78
C THR A 61 1.86 -4.60 4.54
N PHE A 62 2.39 -5.63 3.90
CA PHE A 62 1.63 -6.88 3.69
C PHE A 62 1.22 -7.52 5.03
N LYS A 63 2.11 -7.49 6.04
CA LYS A 63 1.86 -7.98 7.41
C LYS A 63 0.71 -7.22 8.09
N GLU A 64 0.69 -5.89 7.99
CA GLU A 64 -0.39 -5.05 8.54
C GLU A 64 -1.72 -5.29 7.83
N SER A 65 -1.69 -5.44 6.51
CA SER A 65 -2.89 -5.78 5.72
C SER A 65 -3.48 -7.12 6.14
N ALA A 66 -2.64 -8.13 6.33
CA ALA A 66 -3.06 -9.46 6.80
C ALA A 66 -3.63 -9.41 8.23
N ALA A 67 -2.97 -8.69 9.15
CA ALA A 67 -3.45 -8.51 10.51
C ALA A 67 -4.84 -7.84 10.54
N ARG A 68 -5.06 -6.82 9.71
CA ARG A 68 -6.35 -6.13 9.58
C ARG A 68 -7.47 -7.06 9.09
N THR A 69 -7.14 -8.07 8.30
CA THR A 69 -8.11 -9.03 7.74
C THR A 69 -8.18 -10.35 8.52
N ALA A 70 -7.46 -10.46 9.66
CA ALA A 70 -7.36 -11.66 10.50
C ALA A 70 -6.90 -12.90 9.70
N GLN A 71 -5.91 -12.72 8.81
CA GLN A 71 -5.34 -13.77 7.99
C GLN A 71 -3.90 -14.07 8.40
N THR A 72 -3.47 -15.29 8.16
CA THR A 72 -2.05 -15.65 8.30
C THR A 72 -1.27 -15.15 7.10
N SER A 73 -0.09 -14.58 7.35
CA SER A 73 0.79 -14.11 6.28
C SER A 73 2.24 -14.35 6.60
N PHE A 74 3.01 -14.64 5.55
CA PHE A 74 4.46 -14.66 5.62
C PHE A 74 5.06 -14.24 4.27
N SER A 75 6.33 -13.90 4.30
CA SER A 75 7.09 -13.54 3.10
C SER A 75 8.29 -14.46 2.96
N LYS A 76 8.60 -14.86 1.74
CA LYS A 76 9.78 -15.67 1.41
C LYS A 76 10.68 -14.87 0.48
N VAL A 77 11.94 -14.71 0.85
CA VAL A 77 12.97 -14.14 -0.03
C VAL A 77 13.38 -15.21 -1.04
N VAL A 78 13.31 -14.89 -2.32
CA VAL A 78 13.71 -15.79 -3.41
C VAL A 78 14.98 -15.31 -4.12
N LEU A 79 15.30 -14.03 -3.96
CA LEU A 79 16.56 -13.43 -4.41
C LEU A 79 16.90 -12.25 -3.50
N PHE A 80 18.16 -12.17 -3.08
CA PHE A 80 18.74 -11.01 -2.41
C PHE A 80 20.12 -10.75 -3.04
N THR A 81 20.30 -9.57 -3.64
CA THR A 81 21.56 -9.18 -4.26
C THR A 81 21.74 -7.67 -4.24
N GLU A 82 22.93 -7.23 -4.53
CA GLU A 82 23.28 -5.83 -4.68
C GLU A 82 23.44 -5.52 -6.17
N ILE A 83 22.98 -4.34 -6.57
CA ILE A 83 23.11 -3.84 -7.95
C ILE A 83 23.48 -2.37 -7.94
N THR A 84 24.12 -1.92 -9.01
CA THR A 84 24.34 -0.51 -9.30
C THR A 84 23.27 -0.01 -10.28
N CYS A 85 22.65 1.14 -9.99
CA CYS A 85 21.65 1.73 -10.85
C CYS A 85 22.24 2.13 -12.21
N SER A 86 21.79 1.50 -13.28
CA SER A 86 22.16 1.86 -14.65
C SER A 86 21.35 3.06 -15.15
N GLU A 87 21.82 3.74 -16.23
CA GLU A 87 21.09 4.84 -16.86
C GLU A 87 19.67 4.43 -17.32
N ASN A 88 19.50 3.22 -17.84
CA ASN A 88 18.20 2.71 -18.27
C ASN A 88 17.28 2.43 -17.10
N PHE A 89 17.81 1.87 -16.03
CA PHE A 89 17.03 1.60 -14.80
C PHE A 89 16.65 2.90 -14.10
N SER A 90 17.53 3.90 -14.08
CA SER A 90 17.27 5.24 -13.55
C SER A 90 15.99 5.88 -14.12
N LYS A 91 15.78 5.78 -15.44
CA LYS A 91 14.60 6.35 -16.11
C LYS A 91 13.28 5.74 -15.62
N ARG A 92 13.31 4.48 -15.19
CA ARG A 92 12.14 3.75 -14.71
C ARG A 92 11.96 3.86 -13.21
N SER A 93 13.05 3.73 -12.46
CA SER A 93 13.03 3.65 -11.00
C SER A 93 13.06 5.01 -10.29
N GLY A 94 13.62 6.05 -10.95
CA GLY A 94 13.83 7.37 -10.36
C GLY A 94 15.09 7.48 -9.49
N PHE A 95 15.86 6.40 -9.27
CA PHE A 95 17.19 6.47 -8.68
C PHE A 95 18.18 7.11 -9.63
N LYS A 96 19.30 7.61 -9.12
CA LYS A 96 20.34 8.20 -9.94
C LYS A 96 21.24 7.10 -10.52
N PRO A 97 21.77 7.27 -11.75
CA PRO A 97 22.81 6.38 -12.26
C PRO A 97 24.00 6.34 -11.28
N GLY A 98 24.47 5.15 -10.97
CA GLY A 98 25.55 4.93 -9.99
C GLY A 98 25.08 4.68 -8.56
N ASP A 99 23.81 4.91 -8.22
CA ASP A 99 23.29 4.56 -6.90
C ASP A 99 23.45 3.06 -6.62
N GLU A 100 23.98 2.72 -5.45
CA GLU A 100 24.07 1.35 -4.95
C GLU A 100 22.72 0.93 -4.33
N LEU A 101 22.18 -0.19 -4.78
CA LEU A 101 20.86 -0.67 -4.39
C LEU A 101 20.90 -2.11 -3.90
N TYR A 102 20.10 -2.42 -2.87
CA TYR A 102 19.67 -3.78 -2.63
C TYR A 102 18.53 -4.12 -3.57
N TYR A 103 18.65 -5.20 -4.32
CA TYR A 103 17.57 -5.78 -5.10
C TYR A 103 17.09 -7.07 -4.44
N ILE A 104 15.82 -7.09 -4.06
CA ILE A 104 15.22 -8.18 -3.31
C ILE A 104 13.96 -8.64 -4.02
N GLN A 105 13.87 -9.93 -4.35
CA GLN A 105 12.60 -10.54 -4.79
C GLN A 105 11.98 -11.28 -3.61
N ARG A 106 10.71 -10.99 -3.35
CA ARG A 106 9.94 -11.61 -2.27
C ARG A 106 8.60 -12.09 -2.76
N VAL A 107 8.23 -13.29 -2.37
CA VAL A 107 6.87 -13.82 -2.55
C VAL A 107 6.12 -13.66 -1.25
N HIS A 108 4.96 -13.03 -1.31
CA HIS A 108 4.07 -12.85 -0.17
C HIS A 108 2.94 -13.86 -0.22
N TYR A 109 2.80 -14.59 0.87
CA TYR A 109 1.79 -15.63 1.06
C TYR A 109 0.72 -15.17 2.04
N MET A 110 -0.53 -15.50 1.75
CA MET A 110 -1.66 -15.29 2.63
C MET A 110 -2.51 -16.57 2.62
N ASP A 111 -2.76 -17.15 3.81
CA ASP A 111 -3.42 -18.45 3.95
C ASP A 111 -2.77 -19.50 3.01
N ASP A 112 -1.45 -19.60 3.02
CA ASP A 112 -0.58 -20.48 2.22
C ASP A 112 -0.66 -20.29 0.69
N LYS A 113 -1.39 -19.30 0.21
CA LYS A 113 -1.45 -18.96 -1.21
C LYS A 113 -0.48 -17.85 -1.55
N ALA A 114 0.38 -18.05 -2.56
CA ALA A 114 1.23 -16.99 -3.09
C ALA A 114 0.37 -15.94 -3.79
N LEU A 115 0.38 -14.70 -3.33
CA LEU A 115 -0.48 -13.63 -3.84
C LEU A 115 0.28 -12.56 -4.61
N ILE A 116 1.49 -12.23 -4.17
CA ILE A 116 2.24 -11.10 -4.69
C ILE A 116 3.70 -11.51 -4.86
N LEU A 117 4.26 -11.20 -6.01
CA LEU A 117 5.71 -11.22 -6.26
C LEU A 117 6.20 -9.77 -6.26
N ASN A 118 7.02 -9.43 -5.26
CA ASN A 118 7.64 -8.11 -5.16
C ASN A 118 9.05 -8.10 -5.70
N HIS A 119 9.37 -7.10 -6.51
CA HIS A 119 10.71 -6.67 -6.87
C HIS A 119 11.00 -5.38 -6.13
N ASN A 120 11.69 -5.47 -4.99
CA ASN A 120 12.03 -4.32 -4.18
C ASN A 120 13.45 -3.84 -4.50
N TYR A 121 13.62 -2.54 -4.64
CA TYR A 121 14.89 -1.86 -4.82
C TYR A 121 15.02 -0.81 -3.73
N PHE A 122 16.01 -0.97 -2.85
CA PHE A 122 16.26 -0.06 -1.74
C PHE A 122 17.59 0.64 -1.91
N LEU A 123 17.62 1.95 -1.71
CA LEU A 123 18.83 2.76 -1.74
C LEU A 123 19.70 2.43 -0.53
N LYS A 124 20.87 1.78 -0.75
CA LYS A 124 21.75 1.30 0.33
C LYS A 124 22.13 2.40 1.32
N SER A 125 22.45 3.59 0.84
CA SER A 125 22.84 4.73 1.68
C SER A 125 21.72 5.22 2.61
N ALA A 126 20.45 4.89 2.33
CA ALA A 126 19.31 5.30 3.14
C ALA A 126 18.83 4.21 4.11
N VAL A 127 18.98 2.92 3.74
CA VAL A 127 18.36 1.81 4.49
C VAL A 127 19.33 1.00 5.35
N GLY A 128 20.62 1.38 5.39
CA GLY A 128 21.62 0.66 6.18
C GLY A 128 21.83 -0.77 5.73
N ASP A 129 22.19 -1.65 6.67
CA ASP A 129 22.56 -3.03 6.39
C ASP A 129 21.36 -3.97 6.38
N LEU A 130 20.66 -4.05 5.24
CA LEU A 130 19.62 -5.04 5.02
C LEU A 130 20.24 -6.43 4.81
N ASN A 131 19.53 -7.45 5.30
CA ASN A 131 19.88 -8.85 5.09
C ASN A 131 18.62 -9.70 4.86
N ASN A 132 18.81 -11.02 4.59
CA ASN A 132 17.70 -11.93 4.35
C ASN A 132 16.73 -12.01 5.51
N ASP A 133 17.21 -12.07 6.75
CA ASP A 133 16.36 -12.24 7.94
C ASP A 133 15.42 -11.03 8.12
N ILE A 134 15.94 -9.81 7.91
CA ILE A 134 15.14 -8.59 7.93
C ILE A 134 14.13 -8.61 6.77
N ALA A 135 14.56 -9.02 5.58
CA ALA A 135 13.72 -9.04 4.39
C ALA A 135 12.58 -10.09 4.47
N GLU A 136 12.76 -11.19 5.17
CA GLU A 136 11.71 -12.20 5.42
C GLU A 136 10.71 -11.76 6.47
N GLN A 137 11.12 -10.89 7.41
CA GLN A 137 10.22 -10.35 8.42
C GLN A 137 9.46 -9.12 7.90
N SER A 138 9.92 -7.93 8.25
CA SER A 138 9.32 -6.66 7.82
C SER A 138 10.41 -5.60 7.66
N ILE A 139 10.72 -5.28 6.41
CA ILE A 139 11.71 -4.24 6.11
C ILE A 139 11.27 -2.89 6.70
N TYR A 140 9.99 -2.53 6.60
CA TYR A 140 9.49 -1.25 7.15
C TYR A 140 9.59 -1.20 8.67
N GLU A 141 9.27 -2.30 9.36
CA GLU A 141 9.45 -2.39 10.81
C GLU A 141 10.92 -2.18 11.23
N TYR A 142 11.86 -2.72 10.46
CA TYR A 142 13.28 -2.47 10.65
C TYR A 142 13.65 -0.99 10.39
N LEU A 143 13.19 -0.41 9.27
CA LEU A 143 13.48 0.98 8.93
C LEU A 143 12.93 1.96 9.98
N GLU A 144 11.71 1.73 10.46
CA GLU A 144 11.05 2.60 11.43
C GLU A 144 11.58 2.39 12.85
N ASN A 145 11.68 1.14 13.32
CA ASN A 145 12.01 0.85 14.71
C ASN A 145 13.53 0.83 14.98
N SER A 146 14.34 0.32 14.04
CA SER A 146 15.79 0.19 14.24
C SER A 146 16.56 1.40 13.72
N LEU A 147 16.15 1.98 12.59
CA LEU A 147 16.81 3.14 12.00
C LEU A 147 16.12 4.47 12.33
N GLY A 148 14.92 4.45 12.93
CA GLY A 148 14.15 5.64 13.23
C GLY A 148 13.67 6.41 11.99
N MET A 149 13.60 5.72 10.83
CA MET A 149 13.17 6.34 9.58
C MET A 149 11.69 6.67 9.65
N ASN A 150 11.31 7.90 9.29
CA ASN A 150 9.92 8.29 9.16
C ASN A 150 9.49 8.18 7.69
N ILE A 151 8.69 7.17 7.36
CA ILE A 151 8.15 6.91 6.02
C ILE A 151 6.87 7.75 5.84
N VAL A 152 6.85 8.66 4.87
CA VAL A 152 5.78 9.68 4.80
C VAL A 152 4.96 9.64 3.52
N ASN A 153 5.53 9.23 2.40
CA ASN A 153 4.84 9.32 1.10
C ASN A 153 5.22 8.18 0.17
N SER A 154 4.25 7.67 -0.57
CA SER A 154 4.47 6.71 -1.65
C SER A 154 3.60 7.07 -2.84
N LYS A 155 4.24 7.43 -3.96
CA LYS A 155 3.56 7.57 -5.25
C LYS A 155 3.38 6.19 -5.86
N ARG A 156 2.17 5.85 -6.27
CA ARG A 156 1.84 4.55 -6.85
C ARG A 156 1.28 4.68 -8.26
N ILE A 157 1.68 3.77 -9.14
CA ILE A 157 1.16 3.64 -10.49
C ILE A 157 0.68 2.21 -10.64
N ILE A 158 -0.57 2.04 -11.05
CA ILE A 158 -1.18 0.74 -11.28
C ILE A 158 -1.27 0.51 -12.77
N THR A 159 -0.74 -0.62 -13.23
CA THR A 159 -0.80 -1.08 -14.60
C THR A 159 -1.29 -2.52 -14.68
N VAL A 160 -1.62 -2.95 -15.88
CA VAL A 160 -1.84 -4.37 -16.18
C VAL A 160 -0.73 -4.77 -17.15
N GLU A 161 0.00 -5.83 -16.78
CA GLU A 161 1.13 -6.32 -17.55
C GLU A 161 0.98 -7.80 -17.87
N LYS A 162 1.60 -8.25 -18.95
CA LYS A 162 1.67 -9.68 -19.26
C LYS A 162 2.37 -10.44 -18.14
N ALA A 163 1.86 -11.62 -17.84
CA ALA A 163 2.56 -12.57 -16.98
C ALA A 163 3.78 -13.12 -17.70
N ASP A 164 4.85 -13.37 -16.96
CA ASP A 164 6.06 -14.00 -17.44
C ASP A 164 6.34 -15.33 -16.70
N GLU A 165 7.41 -16.03 -17.11
CA GLU A 165 7.80 -17.32 -16.52
C GLU A 165 8.15 -17.22 -15.02
N ILE A 166 8.60 -16.06 -14.57
CA ILE A 166 8.92 -15.81 -13.15
C ILE A 166 7.63 -15.71 -12.35
N ASP A 167 6.62 -15.01 -12.87
CA ASP A 167 5.30 -14.92 -12.26
C ASP A 167 4.63 -16.29 -12.17
N GLU A 168 4.67 -17.07 -13.25
CA GLU A 168 4.13 -18.43 -13.27
C GLU A 168 4.76 -19.28 -12.18
N LYS A 169 6.10 -19.28 -12.12
CA LYS A 169 6.87 -20.06 -11.17
C LYS A 169 6.59 -19.70 -9.71
N TYR A 170 6.58 -18.41 -9.38
CA TYR A 170 6.52 -17.97 -7.99
C TYR A 170 5.11 -17.71 -7.48
N LEU A 171 4.17 -17.36 -8.35
CA LEU A 171 2.76 -17.15 -7.98
C LEU A 171 1.89 -18.38 -8.23
N ASN A 172 2.47 -19.47 -8.76
CA ASN A 172 1.74 -20.68 -9.14
C ASN A 172 0.50 -20.33 -10.00
N LEU A 173 0.75 -19.53 -11.03
CA LEU A 173 -0.29 -19.08 -11.96
C LEU A 173 -0.48 -20.11 -13.07
N ASN A 174 -1.73 -20.34 -13.44
CA ASN A 174 -2.06 -20.95 -14.72
C ASN A 174 -2.12 -19.85 -15.79
N ILE A 175 -1.08 -19.74 -16.63
CA ILE A 175 -0.98 -18.71 -17.69
C ILE A 175 -2.09 -18.85 -18.73
N GLU A 176 -2.64 -20.05 -18.95
CA GLU A 176 -3.78 -20.25 -19.84
C GLU A 176 -5.06 -19.58 -19.30
N GLU A 177 -5.19 -19.52 -17.97
CA GLU A 177 -6.32 -18.88 -17.30
C GLU A 177 -6.05 -17.39 -17.04
N TYR A 178 -4.82 -17.06 -16.61
CA TYR A 178 -4.42 -15.71 -16.23
C TYR A 178 -3.13 -15.30 -16.95
N ASN A 179 -3.25 -14.65 -18.10
CA ASN A 179 -2.11 -14.24 -18.91
C ASN A 179 -1.61 -12.83 -18.60
N CYS A 180 -2.19 -12.16 -17.61
CA CYS A 180 -1.79 -10.82 -17.16
C CYS A 180 -1.93 -10.69 -15.65
N LEU A 181 -1.25 -9.69 -15.10
CA LEU A 181 -1.20 -9.37 -13.67
C LEU A 181 -1.54 -7.90 -13.44
N ALA A 182 -2.11 -7.61 -12.30
CA ALA A 182 -2.14 -6.23 -11.80
C ALA A 182 -0.77 -5.91 -11.19
N VAL A 183 -0.16 -4.82 -11.66
CA VAL A 183 1.19 -4.40 -11.25
C VAL A 183 1.12 -3.04 -10.60
N ILE A 184 1.69 -2.91 -9.39
CA ILE A 184 1.80 -1.64 -8.68
C ILE A 184 3.27 -1.25 -8.62
N SER A 185 3.63 -0.17 -9.30
CA SER A 185 4.94 0.47 -9.14
C SER A 185 4.85 1.56 -8.09
N SER A 186 5.65 1.45 -7.03
CA SER A 186 5.64 2.35 -5.88
C SER A 186 6.99 3.06 -5.74
N PHE A 187 6.94 4.37 -5.50
CA PHE A 187 8.09 5.24 -5.25
C PHE A 187 7.91 5.83 -3.86
N THR A 188 8.72 5.38 -2.89
CA THR A 188 8.51 5.69 -1.48
C THR A 188 9.59 6.63 -0.94
N TYR A 189 9.16 7.62 -0.14
CA TYR A 189 9.97 8.72 0.36
C TYR A 189 9.91 8.79 1.90
N ASN A 190 11.03 9.14 2.50
CA ASN A 190 11.11 9.45 3.93
C ASN A 190 10.80 10.94 4.21
N SER A 191 10.79 11.33 5.48
CA SER A 191 10.54 12.71 5.92
C SER A 191 11.59 13.74 5.49
N GLU A 192 12.76 13.28 5.05
CA GLU A 192 13.82 14.14 4.49
C GLU A 192 13.68 14.36 2.98
N GLY A 193 12.63 13.77 2.37
CA GLY A 193 12.39 13.84 0.92
C GLY A 193 13.28 12.91 0.12
N VAL A 194 13.98 11.98 0.75
CA VAL A 194 14.80 10.98 0.08
C VAL A 194 13.92 9.84 -0.41
N MET A 195 13.98 9.56 -1.71
CA MET A 195 13.38 8.35 -2.26
C MET A 195 14.28 7.17 -1.93
N PHE A 196 13.86 6.34 -0.99
CA PHE A 196 14.66 5.22 -0.50
C PHE A 196 14.23 3.86 -1.06
N GLU A 197 13.04 3.78 -1.66
CA GLU A 197 12.48 2.54 -2.21
C GLU A 197 11.78 2.76 -3.54
N TYR A 198 12.06 1.89 -4.49
CA TYR A 198 11.25 1.62 -5.67
C TYR A 198 10.82 0.16 -5.64
N THR A 199 9.52 -0.10 -5.71
CA THR A 199 9.00 -1.47 -5.68
C THR A 199 8.05 -1.70 -6.84
N VAL A 200 8.17 -2.86 -7.49
CA VAL A 200 7.21 -3.39 -8.46
C VAL A 200 6.54 -4.60 -7.84
N SER A 201 5.27 -4.45 -7.47
CA SER A 201 4.44 -5.51 -6.87
C SER A 201 3.55 -6.12 -7.94
N ARG A 202 3.76 -7.39 -8.24
CA ARG A 202 3.03 -8.15 -9.24
C ARG A 202 1.99 -9.02 -8.56
N HIS A 203 0.72 -8.70 -8.72
CA HIS A 203 -0.39 -9.30 -8.00
C HIS A 203 -1.14 -10.30 -8.87
N ARG A 204 -1.49 -11.43 -8.29
CA ARG A 204 -2.42 -12.39 -8.91
C ARG A 204 -3.77 -11.70 -9.20
N PRO A 205 -4.31 -11.83 -10.43
CA PRO A 205 -5.54 -11.13 -10.82
C PRO A 205 -6.78 -11.62 -10.05
N ASP A 206 -6.83 -12.90 -9.69
CA ASP A 206 -7.93 -13.53 -8.94
C ASP A 206 -8.00 -13.07 -7.46
N CYS A 207 -6.96 -12.38 -6.97
CA CYS A 207 -6.87 -11.91 -5.59
C CYS A 207 -6.67 -10.40 -5.48
N PHE A 208 -6.57 -9.69 -6.62
CA PHE A 208 -6.35 -8.26 -6.64
C PHE A 208 -7.67 -7.49 -6.73
N SER A 209 -7.87 -6.59 -5.79
CA SER A 209 -8.90 -5.56 -5.89
C SER A 209 -8.46 -4.33 -5.13
N PHE A 210 -8.83 -3.16 -5.62
CA PHE A 210 -8.63 -1.90 -4.91
C PHE A 210 -9.92 -1.10 -4.88
N SER A 211 -10.05 -0.22 -3.91
CA SER A 211 -11.11 0.76 -3.87
C SER A 211 -10.57 2.15 -3.60
N ASP A 212 -11.13 3.13 -4.26
CA ASP A 212 -10.88 4.54 -4.03
C ASP A 212 -12.20 5.26 -3.84
N ASN A 213 -12.21 6.30 -3.00
CA ASN A 213 -13.38 7.16 -2.80
C ASN A 213 -13.16 8.47 -3.55
N ALA A 214 -13.61 8.53 -4.79
CA ALA A 214 -13.49 9.72 -5.61
C ALA A 214 -14.59 10.75 -5.23
N VAL A 215 -14.15 11.96 -4.89
CA VAL A 215 -15.05 13.08 -4.61
C VAL A 215 -15.04 14.03 -5.80
N ARG A 216 -16.24 14.38 -6.31
CA ARG A 216 -16.37 15.38 -7.35
C ARG A 216 -16.07 16.77 -6.77
N ARG A 217 -15.06 17.46 -7.31
CA ARG A 217 -14.81 18.87 -6.98
C ARG A 217 -15.88 19.72 -7.60
N ASP A 218 -16.34 20.74 -6.87
CA ASP A 218 -17.21 21.74 -7.44
C ASP A 218 -16.56 22.35 -8.69
N ARG A 219 -17.40 22.58 -9.72
CA ARG A 219 -16.93 23.28 -10.92
C ARG A 219 -16.60 24.71 -10.49
N VAL A 220 -15.33 25.09 -10.56
CA VAL A 220 -14.88 26.48 -10.46
C VAL A 220 -15.38 27.24 -11.67
#